data_5ab61c920152431e174b4b98c0d59120
#
_entry.id   5ab61c920152431e174b4b98c0d59120
#
_cell.length_a   1.000
_cell.length_b   1.000
_cell.length_c   1.000
_cell.angle_alpha   90.00
_cell.angle_beta   90.00
_cell.angle_gamma   90.00
#
_symmetry.space_group_name_H-M   'P 1'
#
loop_
_entity.id
_entity.type
_entity.pdbx_description
1 polymer ?
#
loop_
_entity_poly.entity_id
_entity_poly.type
_entity_poly.pdbx_seq_one_letter_code
_entity_poly.pdbx_strand_id
1 'polypeptide(L)'
;RDKPADDDLSDDALAERFADAVRDLWANVHGVGLLRYDGKVWRVVDEALLVERARTYLRDVRQDATALAIRRGDKVLESDAKRLGNKGTIAAVARLTAGILLDNSPTLDADPDVLNVQNGVVDLRTGTLRERRPEDYFTKIASVDYVPGARSADWDQALKAVPKKTRSWLQRRLGQALTGRISVDKSVPFLTGGGDNGKSAVLGACSAAAGSYSVTVPEKLLLGSDSEHPTEIMTIRGARLAVFEELPRGGRLNAQRMKLLASTNELSGRFMRENFVTFS
;
A
#
# COMPACT_ATOMS: atom_id res chain seq x y z
N ARG A 1 45.43 -6.71 12.14
CA ARG A 1 44.69 -6.19 13.34
C ARG A 1 43.26 -5.95 12.84
N ASP A 2 42.35 -6.84 13.21
CA ASP A 2 40.94 -6.67 12.92
C ASP A 2 40.47 -5.39 13.61
N LYS A 3 40.05 -4.40 12.81
CA LYS A 3 39.33 -3.23 13.35
C LYS A 3 38.04 -3.77 14.03
N PRO A 4 37.64 -3.27 15.21
CA PRO A 4 36.32 -3.54 15.73
C PRO A 4 35.26 -3.18 14.68
N ALA A 5 34.20 -3.95 14.54
CA ALA A 5 33.17 -3.75 13.53
C ALA A 5 32.53 -2.32 13.56
N ASP A 6 32.53 -1.68 14.73
CA ASP A 6 32.06 -0.29 14.90
C ASP A 6 33.02 0.80 14.37
N ASP A 7 34.30 0.48 14.16
CA ASP A 7 35.30 1.44 13.66
C ASP A 7 35.43 1.42 12.13
N ASP A 8 34.70 0.55 11.42
CA ASP A 8 34.69 0.54 9.96
C ASP A 8 33.71 1.61 9.45
N LEU A 9 34.28 2.68 8.88
CA LEU A 9 33.55 3.78 8.27
C LEU A 9 33.51 3.69 6.73
N SER A 10 33.71 2.51 6.14
CA SER A 10 33.51 2.29 4.70
C SER A 10 32.04 2.54 4.33
N ASP A 11 31.80 2.93 3.07
CA ASP A 11 30.44 3.20 2.58
C ASP A 11 29.55 1.93 2.68
N ASP A 12 30.15 0.75 2.51
CA ASP A 12 29.48 -0.54 2.63
C ASP A 12 29.05 -0.84 4.08
N ALA A 13 29.98 -0.80 5.03
CA ALA A 13 29.69 -1.02 6.46
C ALA A 13 28.69 0.01 7.01
N LEU A 14 28.75 1.26 6.53
CA LEU A 14 27.80 2.30 6.89
C LEU A 14 26.42 2.02 6.30
N ALA A 15 26.35 1.50 5.08
CA ALA A 15 25.07 1.17 4.44
C ALA A 15 24.36 0.00 5.14
N GLU A 16 25.09 -1.04 5.55
CA GLU A 16 24.54 -2.15 6.33
C GLU A 16 23.97 -1.67 7.66
N ARG A 17 24.75 -0.90 8.43
CA ARG A 17 24.28 -0.34 9.70
C ARG A 17 23.11 0.64 9.54
N PHE A 18 23.11 1.42 8.47
CA PHE A 18 22.01 2.32 8.19
C PHE A 18 20.76 1.54 7.74
N ALA A 19 20.89 0.48 6.95
CA ALA A 19 19.78 -0.39 6.60
C ALA A 19 19.15 -1.01 7.84
N ASP A 20 19.96 -1.53 8.78
CA ASP A 20 19.47 -2.07 10.05
C ASP A 20 18.72 -1.01 10.88
N ALA A 21 19.23 0.22 10.90
CA ALA A 21 18.62 1.32 11.66
C ALA A 21 17.28 1.81 11.07
N VAL A 22 16.99 1.53 9.81
CA VAL A 22 15.79 2.04 9.14
C VAL A 22 14.79 0.96 8.70
N ARG A 23 15.16 -0.32 8.68
CA ARG A 23 14.33 -1.43 8.13
C ARG A 23 12.94 -1.56 8.71
N ASP A 24 12.72 -1.13 9.97
CA ASP A 24 11.39 -1.18 10.60
C ASP A 24 10.42 -0.15 10.00
N LEU A 25 10.94 0.89 9.37
CA LEU A 25 10.16 2.02 8.85
C LEU A 25 10.41 2.30 7.37
N TRP A 26 11.35 1.60 6.74
CA TRP A 26 11.69 1.76 5.33
C TRP A 26 11.79 0.41 4.65
N ALA A 27 11.24 0.32 3.45
CA ALA A 27 11.34 -0.85 2.60
C ALA A 27 11.56 -0.40 1.15
N ASN A 28 12.19 -1.26 0.35
CA ASN A 28 12.26 -1.07 -1.09
C ASN A 28 11.67 -2.31 -1.76
N VAL A 29 10.72 -2.13 -2.67
CA VAL A 29 9.91 -3.23 -3.21
C VAL A 29 9.99 -3.26 -4.73
N HIS A 30 10.32 -4.42 -5.28
CA HIS A 30 10.41 -4.64 -6.71
C HIS A 30 9.15 -4.18 -7.45
N GLY A 31 9.30 -3.32 -8.46
CA GLY A 31 8.19 -2.80 -9.27
C GLY A 31 7.28 -1.80 -8.52
N VAL A 32 7.66 -1.38 -7.31
CA VAL A 32 6.93 -0.36 -6.52
C VAL A 32 7.82 0.81 -6.16
N GLY A 33 9.08 0.52 -5.76
CA GLY A 33 10.06 1.50 -5.32
C GLY A 33 10.19 1.61 -3.81
N LEU A 34 10.74 2.72 -3.36
CA LEU A 34 11.02 2.99 -1.95
C LEU A 34 9.74 3.35 -1.21
N LEU A 35 9.52 2.69 -0.06
CA LEU A 35 8.37 2.93 0.81
C LEU A 35 8.83 3.36 2.20
N ARG A 36 7.98 4.15 2.86
CA ARG A 36 8.12 4.52 4.26
C ARG A 36 6.82 4.26 5.00
N TYR A 37 6.93 3.70 6.21
CA TYR A 37 5.80 3.51 7.12
C TYR A 37 5.46 4.83 7.83
N ASP A 38 4.18 5.21 7.80
CA ASP A 38 3.67 6.45 8.41
C ASP A 38 2.99 6.24 9.78
N GLY A 39 3.08 5.02 10.33
CA GLY A 39 2.37 4.60 11.54
C GLY A 39 1.06 3.87 11.26
N LYS A 40 0.57 3.89 10.01
CA LYS A 40 -0.68 3.25 9.60
C LYS A 40 -0.54 2.43 8.32
N VAL A 41 0.20 2.94 7.35
CA VAL A 41 0.42 2.30 6.05
C VAL A 41 1.83 2.58 5.53
N TRP A 42 2.26 1.75 4.61
CA TRP A 42 3.47 1.95 3.82
C TRP A 42 3.13 2.79 2.58
N ARG A 43 3.83 3.91 2.42
CA ARG A 43 3.64 4.83 1.29
C ARG A 43 4.89 4.92 0.44
N VAL A 44 4.70 4.93 -0.86
CA VAL A 44 5.78 5.24 -1.81
C VAL A 44 6.27 6.66 -1.54
N VAL A 45 7.58 6.80 -1.47
CA VAL A 45 8.27 8.07 -1.20
C VAL A 45 9.38 8.32 -2.20
N ASP A 46 9.76 9.59 -2.34
CA ASP A 46 10.90 9.99 -3.17
C ASP A 46 12.22 9.52 -2.54
N GLU A 47 13.16 9.07 -3.38
CA GLU A 47 14.49 8.63 -2.94
C GLU A 47 15.27 9.74 -2.20
N ALA A 48 14.98 11.01 -2.50
CA ALA A 48 15.58 12.14 -1.81
C ALA A 48 15.33 12.10 -0.29
N LEU A 49 14.21 11.49 0.17
CA LEU A 49 13.95 11.33 1.60
C LEU A 49 14.90 10.33 2.26
N LEU A 50 15.28 9.26 1.56
CA LEU A 50 16.28 8.31 2.08
C LEU A 50 17.67 8.95 2.13
N VAL A 51 18.03 9.74 1.11
CA VAL A 51 19.29 10.51 1.10
C VAL A 51 19.34 11.49 2.28
N GLU A 52 18.26 12.21 2.57
CA GLU A 52 18.19 13.11 3.72
C GLU A 52 18.25 12.35 5.05
N ARG A 53 17.64 11.18 5.14
CA ARG A 53 17.71 10.32 6.31
C ARG A 53 19.15 9.79 6.51
N ALA A 54 19.82 9.36 5.43
CA ALA A 54 21.23 8.97 5.46
C ALA A 54 22.14 10.12 5.89
N ARG A 55 21.88 11.33 5.38
CA ARG A 55 22.64 12.54 5.78
C ARG A 55 22.52 12.80 7.28
N THR A 56 21.35 12.63 7.86
CA THR A 56 21.13 12.81 9.30
C THR A 56 21.86 11.72 10.09
N TYR A 57 21.70 10.45 9.71
CA TYR A 57 22.39 9.32 10.33
C TYR A 57 23.92 9.49 10.30
N LEU A 58 24.49 9.81 9.14
CA LEU A 58 25.93 9.99 8.98
C LEU A 58 26.47 11.21 9.76
N ARG A 59 25.65 12.20 10.04
CA ARG A 59 26.01 13.32 10.91
C ARG A 59 26.25 12.84 12.34
N ASP A 60 25.36 12.01 12.86
CA ASP A 60 25.46 11.45 14.21
C ASP A 60 26.70 10.55 14.31
N VAL A 61 26.86 9.60 13.35
CA VAL A 61 28.06 8.75 13.27
C VAL A 61 29.34 9.56 13.18
N ARG A 62 29.35 10.66 12.42
CA ARG A 62 30.49 11.55 12.30
C ARG A 62 30.85 12.21 13.63
N GLN A 63 29.87 12.66 14.40
CA GLN A 63 30.08 13.25 15.71
C GLN A 63 30.73 12.26 16.66
N ASP A 64 30.24 11.04 16.73
CA ASP A 64 30.77 9.99 17.58
C ASP A 64 32.18 9.57 17.17
N ALA A 65 32.42 9.35 15.88
CA ALA A 65 33.70 8.98 15.34
C ALA A 65 34.74 10.08 15.58
N THR A 66 34.37 11.37 15.42
CA THR A 66 35.28 12.52 15.71
C THR A 66 35.67 12.58 17.19
N ALA A 67 34.69 12.40 18.09
CA ALA A 67 34.96 12.37 19.53
C ALA A 67 35.88 11.21 19.93
N LEU A 68 35.70 10.04 19.31
CA LEU A 68 36.53 8.88 19.52
C LEU A 68 37.96 9.08 18.99
N ALA A 69 38.10 9.65 17.78
CA ALA A 69 39.38 9.98 17.17
C ALA A 69 40.24 10.93 18.06
N ILE A 70 39.59 11.96 18.59
CA ILE A 70 40.24 12.90 19.50
C ILE A 70 40.74 12.19 20.79
N ARG A 71 39.88 11.34 21.39
CA ARG A 71 40.26 10.61 22.60
C ARG A 71 41.41 9.63 22.38
N ARG A 72 41.50 9.02 21.18
CA ARG A 72 42.53 8.03 20.84
C ARG A 72 43.79 8.69 20.20
N GLY A 73 43.71 9.95 19.81
CA GLY A 73 44.75 10.59 19.01
C GLY A 73 44.89 10.00 17.61
N ASP A 74 43.78 9.41 17.07
CA ASP A 74 43.77 8.66 15.81
C ASP A 74 43.43 9.61 14.64
N LYS A 75 44.48 10.04 13.91
CA LYS A 75 44.33 10.93 12.75
C LYS A 75 43.69 10.27 11.55
N VAL A 76 43.76 8.92 11.41
CA VAL A 76 43.13 8.19 10.33
C VAL A 76 41.64 8.21 10.54
N LEU A 77 41.19 7.85 11.74
CA LEU A 77 39.77 7.90 12.12
C LEU A 77 39.21 9.33 12.01
N GLU A 78 39.98 10.36 12.36
CA GLU A 78 39.57 11.77 12.19
C GLU A 78 39.34 12.13 10.71
N SER A 79 40.22 11.67 9.82
CA SER A 79 40.07 11.87 8.38
C SER A 79 38.86 11.15 7.81
N ASP A 80 38.62 9.87 8.21
CA ASP A 80 37.49 9.08 7.81
C ASP A 80 36.19 9.71 8.30
N ALA A 81 36.14 10.20 9.55
CA ALA A 81 34.96 10.90 10.07
C ALA A 81 34.64 12.18 9.27
N LYS A 82 35.65 12.96 8.87
CA LYS A 82 35.42 14.15 8.02
C LYS A 82 34.74 13.78 6.68
N ARG A 83 35.09 12.63 6.07
CA ARG A 83 34.55 12.14 4.80
C ARG A 83 33.04 11.91 4.88
N LEU A 84 32.48 11.51 6.04
CA LEU A 84 31.06 11.23 6.21
C LEU A 84 30.14 12.44 5.93
N GLY A 85 30.69 13.66 5.94
CA GLY A 85 29.94 14.85 5.56
C GLY A 85 29.90 15.14 4.05
N ASN A 86 30.62 14.37 3.24
CA ASN A 86 30.71 14.61 1.80
C ASN A 86 29.45 14.14 1.08
N LYS A 87 29.00 14.93 0.09
CA LYS A 87 27.83 14.60 -0.75
C LYS A 87 27.96 13.21 -1.39
N GLY A 88 29.17 12.85 -1.86
CA GLY A 88 29.43 11.55 -2.49
C GLY A 88 29.20 10.39 -1.52
N THR A 89 29.73 10.45 -0.30
CA THR A 89 29.54 9.42 0.74
C THR A 89 28.08 9.29 1.15
N ILE A 90 27.38 10.41 1.35
CA ILE A 90 25.96 10.40 1.70
C ILE A 90 25.12 9.70 0.61
N ALA A 91 25.36 10.06 -0.66
CA ALA A 91 24.66 9.46 -1.78
C ALA A 91 25.00 7.97 -1.96
N ALA A 92 26.27 7.58 -1.78
CA ALA A 92 26.72 6.20 -1.87
C ALA A 92 26.03 5.33 -0.80
N VAL A 93 26.07 5.75 0.47
CA VAL A 93 25.42 5.04 1.58
C VAL A 93 23.92 4.89 1.33
N ALA A 94 23.24 5.98 0.95
CA ALA A 94 21.79 5.91 0.67
C ALA A 94 21.47 4.92 -0.48
N ARG A 95 22.28 4.92 -1.54
CA ARG A 95 22.07 4.03 -2.69
C ARG A 95 22.34 2.57 -2.35
N LEU A 96 23.41 2.27 -1.62
CA LEU A 96 23.72 0.92 -1.16
C LEU A 96 22.62 0.42 -0.23
N THR A 97 22.17 1.24 0.72
CA THR A 97 21.05 0.92 1.60
C THR A 97 19.77 0.63 0.82
N ALA A 98 19.45 1.41 -0.20
CA ALA A 98 18.28 1.11 -1.06
C ALA A 98 18.39 -0.26 -1.76
N GLY A 99 19.61 -0.67 -2.14
CA GLY A 99 19.89 -2.01 -2.67
C GLY A 99 19.67 -3.12 -1.63
N ILE A 100 20.19 -2.94 -0.42
CA ILE A 100 20.02 -3.90 0.69
C ILE A 100 18.53 -4.07 1.04
N LEU A 101 17.78 -2.96 1.10
CA LEU A 101 16.33 -3.01 1.35
C LEU A 101 15.56 -3.68 0.21
N LEU A 102 16.03 -3.59 -1.04
CA LEU A 102 15.41 -4.23 -2.21
C LEU A 102 15.65 -5.74 -2.22
N ASP A 103 16.84 -6.20 -1.84
CA ASP A 103 17.17 -7.62 -1.73
C ASP A 103 16.30 -8.32 -0.67
N ASN A 104 15.91 -7.60 0.38
CA ASN A 104 15.00 -8.04 1.43
C ASN A 104 13.55 -7.54 1.22
N SER A 105 13.11 -7.44 -0.01
CA SER A 105 11.80 -6.89 -0.39
C SER A 105 10.63 -7.67 0.23
N PRO A 106 9.76 -7.01 1.01
CA PRO A 106 8.60 -7.67 1.61
C PRO A 106 7.45 -7.86 0.61
N THR A 107 6.54 -8.77 0.93
CA THR A 107 5.27 -8.88 0.23
C THR A 107 4.27 -7.90 0.84
N LEU A 108 3.75 -6.98 0.02
CA LEU A 108 2.76 -5.99 0.45
C LEU A 108 1.36 -6.59 0.48
N ASP A 109 0.53 -6.15 1.45
CA ASP A 109 -0.90 -6.52 1.58
C ASP A 109 -1.15 -8.04 1.48
N ALA A 110 -0.24 -8.86 2.02
CA ALA A 110 -0.15 -10.31 1.76
C ALA A 110 -1.33 -11.12 2.30
N ASP A 111 -1.97 -10.73 3.41
CA ASP A 111 -3.09 -11.47 3.99
C ASP A 111 -4.43 -10.92 3.51
N PRO A 112 -5.16 -11.66 2.66
CA PRO A 112 -6.45 -11.22 2.14
C PRO A 112 -7.57 -11.23 3.19
N ASP A 113 -7.38 -11.91 4.33
CA ASP A 113 -8.39 -12.08 5.36
C ASP A 113 -8.24 -11.12 6.54
N VAL A 114 -7.39 -10.12 6.42
CA VAL A 114 -7.28 -9.03 7.38
C VAL A 114 -7.64 -7.69 6.74
N LEU A 115 -8.19 -6.79 7.54
CA LEU A 115 -8.56 -5.44 7.12
C LEU A 115 -7.87 -4.40 8.02
N ASN A 116 -7.05 -3.55 7.43
CA ASN A 116 -6.44 -2.43 8.13
C ASN A 116 -7.46 -1.30 8.29
N VAL A 117 -7.78 -0.92 9.54
CA VAL A 117 -8.76 0.10 9.92
C VAL A 117 -8.10 1.20 10.75
N GLN A 118 -8.78 2.31 11.04
CA GLN A 118 -8.13 3.44 11.73
C GLN A 118 -7.57 3.07 13.11
N ASN A 119 -8.27 2.23 13.87
CA ASN A 119 -7.90 1.81 15.23
C ASN A 119 -7.17 0.48 15.32
N GLY A 120 -6.72 -0.13 14.21
CA GLY A 120 -5.95 -1.39 14.25
C GLY A 120 -6.11 -2.24 13.00
N VAL A 121 -6.04 -3.55 13.18
CA VAL A 121 -6.22 -4.56 12.14
C VAL A 121 -7.29 -5.56 12.57
N VAL A 122 -8.29 -5.76 11.72
CA VAL A 122 -9.37 -6.72 11.96
C VAL A 122 -9.08 -8.01 11.24
N ASP A 123 -9.06 -9.12 11.97
CA ASP A 123 -9.14 -10.46 11.37
C ASP A 123 -10.60 -10.71 10.94
N LEU A 124 -10.83 -10.82 9.64
CA LEU A 124 -12.16 -10.96 9.06
C LEU A 124 -12.80 -12.33 9.29
N ARG A 125 -12.01 -13.34 9.67
CA ARG A 125 -12.52 -14.68 9.99
C ARG A 125 -13.15 -14.72 11.38
N THR A 126 -12.56 -13.96 12.32
CA THR A 126 -12.94 -13.99 13.74
C THR A 126 -13.65 -12.72 14.20
N GLY A 127 -13.50 -11.61 13.47
CA GLY A 127 -13.95 -10.29 13.89
C GLY A 127 -13.10 -9.69 15.02
N THR A 128 -11.90 -10.20 15.25
CA THR A 128 -11.01 -9.73 16.31
C THR A 128 -10.19 -8.54 15.86
N LEU A 129 -10.16 -7.48 16.65
CA LEU A 129 -9.29 -6.32 16.44
C LEU A 129 -7.95 -6.55 17.16
N ARG A 130 -6.83 -6.30 16.49
CA ARG A 130 -5.49 -6.30 17.06
C ARG A 130 -4.74 -5.02 16.73
N GLU A 131 -3.66 -4.78 17.42
CA GLU A 131 -2.73 -3.71 17.08
C GLU A 131 -2.08 -3.94 15.70
N ARG A 132 -1.81 -2.82 15.02
CA ARG A 132 -1.11 -2.79 13.75
C ARG A 132 0.40 -2.84 13.99
N ARG A 133 1.12 -3.50 13.10
CA ARG A 133 2.57 -3.60 13.12
C ARG A 133 3.16 -3.18 11.78
N PRO A 134 4.37 -2.61 11.72
CA PRO A 134 5.04 -2.33 10.46
C PRO A 134 5.17 -3.57 9.55
N GLU A 135 5.42 -4.75 10.15
CA GLU A 135 5.59 -6.04 9.46
C GLU A 135 4.30 -6.56 8.79
N ASP A 136 3.18 -5.92 9.05
CA ASP A 136 1.92 -6.21 8.31
C ASP A 136 1.98 -5.70 6.86
N TYR A 137 2.89 -4.80 6.53
CA TYR A 137 3.14 -4.20 5.22
C TYR A 137 1.90 -3.74 4.47
N PHE A 138 0.92 -3.17 5.19
CA PHE A 138 -0.28 -2.60 4.58
C PHE A 138 0.02 -1.34 3.78
N THR A 139 -0.47 -1.29 2.54
CA THR A 139 -0.48 -0.07 1.71
C THR A 139 -1.85 0.61 1.70
N LYS A 140 -2.88 -0.07 2.19
CA LYS A 140 -4.27 0.35 2.21
C LYS A 140 -4.81 0.45 3.62
N ILE A 141 -5.83 1.31 3.81
CA ILE A 141 -6.51 1.48 5.10
C ILE A 141 -7.97 1.88 4.87
N ALA A 142 -8.88 1.32 5.63
CA ALA A 142 -10.26 1.79 5.72
C ALA A 142 -10.31 3.15 6.44
N SER A 143 -11.30 3.97 6.11
CA SER A 143 -11.42 5.33 6.67
C SER A 143 -12.06 5.38 8.05
N VAL A 144 -12.49 4.23 8.59
CA VAL A 144 -13.28 4.12 9.82
C VAL A 144 -12.58 3.26 10.87
N ASP A 145 -12.98 3.45 12.14
CA ASP A 145 -12.67 2.53 13.22
C ASP A 145 -13.53 1.27 13.12
N TYR A 146 -12.99 0.15 13.54
CA TYR A 146 -13.78 -1.05 13.79
C TYR A 146 -14.37 -1.01 15.20
N VAL A 147 -15.71 -0.98 15.29
CA VAL A 147 -16.46 -0.99 16.56
C VAL A 147 -17.40 -2.20 16.54
N PRO A 148 -17.09 -3.27 17.30
CA PRO A 148 -17.93 -4.46 17.35
C PRO A 148 -19.36 -4.11 17.75
N GLY A 149 -20.35 -4.61 17.01
CA GLY A 149 -21.77 -4.39 17.30
C GLY A 149 -22.28 -2.99 17.02
N ALA A 150 -21.52 -2.11 16.36
CA ALA A 150 -21.97 -0.77 15.99
C ALA A 150 -23.31 -0.79 15.24
N ARG A 151 -24.16 0.18 15.54
CA ARG A 151 -25.45 0.39 14.90
C ARG A 151 -25.57 1.84 14.45
N SER A 152 -26.27 2.05 13.35
CA SER A 152 -26.55 3.38 12.81
C SER A 152 -27.98 3.45 12.29
N ALA A 153 -28.79 4.36 12.83
CA ALA A 153 -30.15 4.59 12.36
C ALA A 153 -30.18 5.09 10.90
N ASP A 154 -29.18 5.90 10.51
CA ASP A 154 -29.06 6.40 9.15
C ASP A 154 -28.74 5.29 8.16
N TRP A 155 -27.87 4.36 8.56
CA TRP A 155 -27.60 3.16 7.76
C TRP A 155 -28.83 2.27 7.60
N ASP A 156 -29.56 2.03 8.68
CA ASP A 156 -30.82 1.26 8.65
C ASP A 156 -31.86 1.94 7.76
N GLN A 157 -31.92 3.27 7.76
CA GLN A 157 -32.78 4.05 6.86
C GLN A 157 -32.31 3.92 5.38
N ALA A 158 -31.01 4.06 5.11
CA ALA A 158 -30.47 3.93 3.77
C ALA A 158 -30.75 2.52 3.17
N LEU A 159 -30.65 1.47 3.99
CA LEU A 159 -30.96 0.11 3.60
C LEU A 159 -32.44 -0.11 3.21
N LYS A 160 -33.36 0.78 3.58
CA LYS A 160 -34.76 0.70 3.14
C LYS A 160 -34.91 0.89 1.63
N ALA A 161 -33.98 1.56 1.00
CA ALA A 161 -33.90 1.67 -0.46
C ALA A 161 -33.64 0.33 -1.17
N VAL A 162 -33.06 -0.63 -0.47
CA VAL A 162 -32.81 -1.98 -0.99
C VAL A 162 -34.00 -2.89 -0.69
N PRO A 163 -34.58 -3.60 -1.68
CA PRO A 163 -35.69 -4.53 -1.46
C PRO A 163 -35.36 -5.55 -0.36
N LYS A 164 -36.27 -5.76 0.58
CA LYS A 164 -36.04 -6.60 1.77
C LYS A 164 -35.47 -7.99 1.43
N LYS A 165 -35.95 -8.62 0.36
CA LYS A 165 -35.52 -9.93 -0.10
C LYS A 165 -34.07 -10.01 -0.57
N THR A 166 -33.46 -8.88 -0.96
CA THR A 166 -32.08 -8.82 -1.50
C THR A 166 -31.06 -8.26 -0.49
N ARG A 167 -31.51 -7.73 0.65
CA ARG A 167 -30.62 -7.08 1.65
C ARG A 167 -29.55 -8.03 2.19
N SER A 168 -29.93 -9.26 2.56
CA SER A 168 -28.98 -10.26 3.08
C SER A 168 -27.95 -10.67 2.03
N TRP A 169 -28.35 -10.75 0.77
CA TRP A 169 -27.43 -11.02 -0.33
C TRP A 169 -26.45 -9.85 -0.51
N LEU A 170 -26.96 -8.62 -0.57
CA LEU A 170 -26.14 -7.42 -0.72
C LEU A 170 -25.15 -7.27 0.44
N GLN A 171 -25.62 -7.49 1.69
CA GLN A 171 -24.76 -7.44 2.87
C GLN A 171 -23.60 -8.44 2.78
N ARG A 172 -23.90 -9.70 2.39
CA ARG A 172 -22.83 -10.70 2.20
C ARG A 172 -21.87 -10.30 1.08
N ARG A 173 -22.39 -9.73 0.01
CA ARG A 173 -21.60 -9.29 -1.13
C ARG A 173 -20.66 -8.14 -0.77
N LEU A 174 -21.16 -7.13 -0.05
CA LEU A 174 -20.36 -6.03 0.46
C LEU A 174 -19.35 -6.50 1.52
N GLY A 175 -19.72 -7.44 2.39
CA GLY A 175 -18.81 -8.08 3.33
C GLY A 175 -17.69 -8.84 2.63
N GLN A 176 -17.99 -9.56 1.55
CA GLN A 176 -16.99 -10.24 0.74
C GLN A 176 -16.03 -9.24 0.07
N ALA A 177 -16.51 -8.09 -0.37
CA ALA A 177 -15.67 -7.04 -0.93
C ALA A 177 -14.67 -6.44 0.09
N LEU A 178 -14.84 -6.67 1.40
CA LEU A 178 -13.82 -6.30 2.40
C LEU A 178 -12.65 -7.27 2.43
N THR A 179 -12.81 -8.49 1.93
CA THR A 179 -11.71 -9.44 1.82
C THR A 179 -10.88 -9.15 0.57
N GLY A 180 -9.59 -9.49 0.60
CA GLY A 180 -8.74 -9.49 -0.59
C GLY A 180 -8.96 -10.69 -1.52
N ARG A 181 -10.11 -11.38 -1.41
CA ARG A 181 -10.39 -12.60 -2.16
C ARG A 181 -11.37 -12.34 -3.30
N ILE A 182 -11.11 -12.95 -4.44
CA ILE A 182 -12.06 -12.96 -5.55
C ILE A 182 -13.33 -13.70 -5.15
N SER A 183 -14.45 -13.17 -5.62
CA SER A 183 -15.76 -13.80 -5.43
C SER A 183 -15.83 -15.21 -6.02
N VAL A 184 -16.23 -16.18 -5.20
CA VAL A 184 -16.38 -17.59 -5.62
C VAL A 184 -17.41 -17.72 -6.76
N ASP A 185 -18.48 -16.94 -6.71
CA ASP A 185 -19.55 -16.94 -7.72
C ASP A 185 -19.23 -16.10 -8.96
N LYS A 186 -18.09 -15.39 -8.96
CA LYS A 186 -17.61 -14.55 -10.08
C LYS A 186 -18.67 -13.55 -10.58
N SER A 187 -19.61 -13.15 -9.71
CA SER A 187 -20.71 -12.26 -10.07
C SER A 187 -20.32 -10.79 -9.90
N VAL A 188 -20.83 -9.94 -10.78
CA VAL A 188 -20.73 -8.48 -10.69
C VAL A 188 -22.12 -7.93 -10.37
N PRO A 189 -22.34 -7.30 -9.20
CA PRO A 189 -23.63 -6.71 -8.86
C PRO A 189 -23.96 -5.49 -9.71
N PHE A 190 -25.18 -5.47 -10.27
CA PHE A 190 -25.75 -4.29 -10.92
C PHE A 190 -26.90 -3.75 -10.08
N LEU A 191 -26.79 -2.51 -9.60
CA LEU A 191 -27.83 -1.82 -8.89
C LEU A 191 -28.64 -0.98 -9.90
N THR A 192 -29.83 -1.45 -10.24
CA THR A 192 -30.72 -0.78 -11.20
C THR A 192 -31.91 -0.15 -10.49
N GLY A 193 -32.47 0.91 -11.05
CA GLY A 193 -33.67 1.59 -10.55
C GLY A 193 -33.78 3.01 -11.06
N GLY A 194 -34.94 3.63 -10.89
CA GLY A 194 -35.16 5.06 -11.20
C GLY A 194 -34.27 5.97 -10.36
N GLY A 195 -34.20 7.26 -10.66
CA GLY A 195 -33.47 8.24 -9.87
C GLY A 195 -33.95 8.32 -8.40
N ASP A 196 -33.15 8.93 -7.54
CA ASP A 196 -33.47 9.28 -6.15
C ASP A 196 -33.95 8.12 -5.24
N ASN A 197 -33.43 6.94 -5.46
CA ASN A 197 -33.82 5.72 -4.73
C ASN A 197 -32.73 5.17 -3.79
N GLY A 198 -31.75 5.99 -3.39
CA GLY A 198 -30.76 5.65 -2.37
C GLY A 198 -29.60 4.71 -2.81
N LYS A 199 -29.51 4.29 -4.07
CA LYS A 199 -28.40 3.44 -4.56
C LYS A 199 -27.03 4.07 -4.28
N SER A 200 -26.86 5.32 -4.72
CA SER A 200 -25.61 6.07 -4.57
C SER A 200 -25.28 6.33 -3.10
N ALA A 201 -26.31 6.53 -2.23
CA ALA A 201 -26.10 6.70 -0.81
C ALA A 201 -25.53 5.44 -0.15
N VAL A 202 -26.06 4.26 -0.47
CA VAL A 202 -25.58 2.98 0.06
C VAL A 202 -24.17 2.67 -0.43
N LEU A 203 -23.91 2.78 -1.74
CA LEU A 203 -22.57 2.52 -2.30
C LEU A 203 -21.55 3.55 -1.83
N GLY A 204 -21.95 4.84 -1.80
CA GLY A 204 -21.07 5.92 -1.32
C GLY A 204 -20.67 5.74 0.13
N ALA A 205 -21.59 5.33 1.02
CA ALA A 205 -21.27 5.02 2.40
C ALA A 205 -20.28 3.85 2.52
N CYS A 206 -20.48 2.78 1.74
CA CYS A 206 -19.55 1.65 1.71
C CYS A 206 -18.18 2.04 1.19
N SER A 207 -18.12 2.82 0.10
CA SER A 207 -16.86 3.31 -0.46
C SER A 207 -16.12 4.23 0.51
N ALA A 208 -16.83 5.15 1.16
CA ALA A 208 -16.28 6.04 2.17
C ALA A 208 -15.71 5.26 3.36
N ALA A 209 -16.43 4.26 3.85
CA ALA A 209 -15.95 3.41 4.94
C ALA A 209 -14.74 2.56 4.54
N ALA A 210 -14.74 1.98 3.32
CA ALA A 210 -13.64 1.19 2.79
C ALA A 210 -12.36 2.01 2.57
N GLY A 211 -12.45 3.32 2.46
CA GLY A 211 -11.30 4.21 2.32
C GLY A 211 -10.44 3.86 1.12
N SER A 212 -9.13 3.69 1.31
CA SER A 212 -8.21 3.39 0.21
C SER A 212 -8.35 1.96 -0.37
N TYR A 213 -9.18 1.10 0.23
CA TYR A 213 -9.57 -0.17 -0.37
C TYR A 213 -10.66 -0.02 -1.44
N SER A 214 -11.34 1.14 -1.52
CA SER A 214 -12.34 1.43 -2.55
C SER A 214 -11.78 2.35 -3.62
N VAL A 215 -12.14 2.08 -4.87
CA VAL A 215 -11.82 2.94 -6.01
C VAL A 215 -13.05 3.14 -6.88
N THR A 216 -13.23 4.36 -7.37
CA THR A 216 -14.16 4.64 -8.48
C THR A 216 -13.44 4.34 -9.78
N VAL A 217 -14.01 3.49 -10.58
CA VAL A 217 -13.40 3.00 -11.82
C VAL A 217 -14.02 3.72 -13.01
N PRO A 218 -13.21 4.22 -13.96
CA PRO A 218 -13.71 4.81 -15.18
C PRO A 218 -14.56 3.81 -15.98
N GLU A 219 -15.69 4.27 -16.54
CA GLU A 219 -16.58 3.44 -17.37
C GLU A 219 -15.86 2.79 -18.57
N LYS A 220 -14.82 3.43 -19.09
CA LYS A 220 -13.97 2.90 -20.16
C LYS A 220 -13.39 1.51 -19.84
N LEU A 221 -13.13 1.21 -18.56
CA LEU A 221 -12.62 -0.11 -18.18
C LEU A 221 -13.62 -1.23 -18.49
N LEU A 222 -14.93 -0.95 -18.50
CA LEU A 222 -15.98 -1.93 -18.86
C LEU A 222 -16.43 -1.83 -20.32
N LEU A 223 -16.33 -0.66 -20.94
CA LEU A 223 -16.89 -0.38 -22.27
C LEU A 223 -15.85 -0.42 -23.39
N GLY A 224 -14.56 -0.28 -23.04
CA GLY A 224 -13.50 -0.07 -24.01
C GLY A 224 -13.25 -1.22 -24.98
N SER A 225 -12.56 -0.90 -26.07
CA SER A 225 -12.08 -1.88 -27.05
C SER A 225 -10.86 -2.66 -26.52
N ASP A 226 -10.58 -3.83 -27.08
CA ASP A 226 -9.44 -4.68 -26.68
C ASP A 226 -8.07 -4.03 -26.94
N SER A 227 -8.03 -2.89 -27.65
CA SER A 227 -6.82 -2.12 -28.02
C SER A 227 -6.44 -1.02 -27.02
N GLU A 228 -7.17 -0.84 -25.91
CA GLU A 228 -6.90 0.22 -24.95
C GLU A 228 -5.73 -0.09 -24.00
N HIS A 229 -5.09 1.00 -23.52
CA HIS A 229 -3.85 0.94 -22.75
C HIS A 229 -3.99 0.18 -21.43
N PRO A 230 -2.99 -0.66 -21.06
CA PRO A 230 -2.96 -1.41 -19.80
C PRO A 230 -2.88 -0.53 -18.54
N THR A 231 -2.79 0.79 -18.71
CA THR A 231 -2.74 1.78 -17.61
C THR A 231 -4.05 1.85 -16.83
N GLU A 232 -5.20 1.62 -17.47
CA GLU A 232 -6.51 1.72 -16.80
C GLU A 232 -6.71 0.60 -15.77
N ILE A 233 -6.16 -0.59 -16.03
CA ILE A 233 -6.19 -1.71 -15.09
C ILE A 233 -5.41 -1.39 -13.81
N MET A 234 -4.39 -0.52 -13.88
CA MET A 234 -3.62 -0.13 -12.71
C MET A 234 -4.44 0.65 -11.67
N THR A 235 -5.57 1.26 -12.07
CA THR A 235 -6.44 1.97 -11.12
C THR A 235 -7.06 1.06 -10.07
N ILE A 236 -7.24 -0.23 -10.38
CA ILE A 236 -7.83 -1.19 -9.45
C ILE A 236 -6.80 -1.97 -8.63
N ARG A 237 -5.51 -1.70 -8.81
CA ARG A 237 -4.46 -2.40 -8.08
C ARG A 237 -4.61 -2.24 -6.56
N GLY A 238 -4.73 -3.38 -5.85
CA GLY A 238 -4.93 -3.43 -4.40
C GLY A 238 -6.29 -2.92 -3.93
N ALA A 239 -7.24 -2.65 -4.85
CA ALA A 239 -8.62 -2.33 -4.48
C ALA A 239 -9.38 -3.60 -4.14
N ARG A 240 -10.20 -3.54 -3.08
CA ARG A 240 -11.12 -4.61 -2.68
C ARG A 240 -12.56 -4.32 -3.11
N LEU A 241 -12.88 -3.04 -3.31
CA LEU A 241 -14.18 -2.57 -3.80
C LEU A 241 -13.97 -1.63 -4.99
N ALA A 242 -14.26 -2.10 -6.19
CA ALA A 242 -14.27 -1.29 -7.39
C ALA A 242 -15.73 -0.89 -7.73
N VAL A 243 -16.01 0.41 -7.75
CA VAL A 243 -17.36 0.94 -7.99
C VAL A 243 -17.38 1.65 -9.34
N PHE A 244 -18.35 1.30 -10.17
CA PHE A 244 -18.69 2.01 -11.39
C PHE A 244 -19.97 2.81 -11.11
N GLU A 245 -19.90 4.15 -11.24
CA GLU A 245 -21.01 4.99 -10.81
C GLU A 245 -22.14 4.99 -11.82
N GLU A 246 -21.85 5.18 -13.11
CA GLU A 246 -22.84 5.21 -14.19
C GLU A 246 -22.32 4.51 -15.43
N LEU A 247 -23.23 3.85 -16.14
CA LEU A 247 -22.96 3.34 -17.48
C LEU A 247 -23.70 4.23 -18.48
N PRO A 248 -23.04 4.68 -19.56
CA PRO A 248 -23.70 5.55 -20.54
C PRO A 248 -24.86 4.82 -21.21
N ARG A 249 -25.93 5.55 -21.49
CA ARG A 249 -27.08 5.01 -22.21
C ARG A 249 -26.65 4.51 -23.59
N GLY A 250 -26.97 3.24 -23.90
CA GLY A 250 -26.58 2.60 -25.16
C GLY A 250 -25.14 2.08 -25.21
N GLY A 251 -24.37 2.21 -24.15
CA GLY A 251 -23.04 1.62 -24.05
C GLY A 251 -23.08 0.10 -24.04
N ARG A 252 -22.22 -0.56 -24.82
CA ARG A 252 -22.09 -2.01 -24.83
C ARG A 252 -20.97 -2.44 -23.88
N LEU A 253 -21.30 -3.27 -22.90
CA LEU A 253 -20.33 -3.86 -22.00
C LEU A 253 -19.43 -4.84 -22.75
N ASN A 254 -18.13 -4.74 -22.53
CA ASN A 254 -17.17 -5.72 -23.03
C ASN A 254 -17.19 -6.96 -22.14
N ALA A 255 -17.81 -8.03 -22.64
CA ALA A 255 -17.99 -9.28 -21.90
C ALA A 255 -16.66 -9.96 -21.52
N GLN A 256 -15.60 -9.80 -22.34
CA GLN A 256 -14.29 -10.37 -22.04
C GLN A 256 -13.63 -9.62 -20.85
N ARG A 257 -13.70 -8.30 -20.83
CA ARG A 257 -13.20 -7.48 -19.71
C ARG A 257 -13.97 -7.76 -18.42
N MET A 258 -15.27 -7.85 -18.51
CA MET A 258 -16.07 -8.22 -17.34
C MET A 258 -15.71 -9.59 -16.79
N LYS A 259 -15.50 -10.58 -17.65
CA LYS A 259 -15.00 -11.89 -17.24
C LYS A 259 -13.61 -11.78 -16.61
N LEU A 260 -12.70 -11.05 -17.23
CA LEU A 260 -11.36 -10.83 -16.71
C LEU A 260 -11.43 -10.26 -15.28
N LEU A 261 -12.13 -9.15 -15.07
CA LEU A 261 -12.26 -8.49 -13.79
C LEU A 261 -12.96 -9.33 -12.71
N ALA A 262 -13.91 -10.19 -13.11
CA ALA A 262 -14.69 -11.00 -12.18
C ALA A 262 -14.04 -12.35 -11.83
N SER A 263 -13.10 -12.85 -12.64
CA SER A 263 -12.66 -14.25 -12.55
C SER A 263 -11.16 -14.48 -12.52
N THR A 264 -10.35 -13.46 -12.72
CA THR A 264 -8.91 -13.62 -12.82
C THR A 264 -8.24 -13.29 -11.48
N ASN A 265 -7.39 -14.19 -11.00
CA ASN A 265 -6.62 -14.00 -9.78
C ASN A 265 -5.42 -13.08 -10.00
N GLU A 266 -5.03 -12.86 -11.24
CA GLU A 266 -3.88 -12.03 -11.59
C GLU A 266 -4.25 -11.12 -12.76
N LEU A 267 -3.97 -9.85 -12.59
CA LEU A 267 -4.09 -8.83 -13.62
C LEU A 267 -2.72 -8.28 -13.95
N SER A 268 -2.47 -8.00 -15.21
CA SER A 268 -1.24 -7.37 -15.65
C SER A 268 -1.53 -5.99 -16.23
N GLY A 269 -0.81 -5.00 -15.75
CA GLY A 269 -0.90 -3.64 -16.21
C GLY A 269 0.44 -2.92 -16.08
N ARG A 270 0.50 -1.69 -16.59
CA ARG A 270 1.67 -0.83 -16.42
C ARG A 270 1.24 0.64 -16.37
N PHE A 271 1.97 1.47 -15.64
CA PHE A 271 1.91 2.91 -15.81
C PHE A 271 2.62 3.34 -17.10
N MET A 272 2.34 4.55 -17.56
CA MET A 272 3.01 5.07 -18.77
C MET A 272 4.53 5.08 -18.57
N ARG A 273 5.25 4.48 -19.55
CA ARG A 273 6.71 4.36 -19.58
C ARG A 273 7.32 3.44 -18.53
N GLU A 274 6.51 2.61 -17.88
CA GLU A 274 6.98 1.61 -16.92
C GLU A 274 6.84 0.18 -17.49
N ASN A 275 7.50 -0.77 -16.85
CA ASN A 275 7.39 -2.19 -17.16
C ASN A 275 6.02 -2.74 -16.70
N PHE A 276 5.60 -3.83 -17.32
CA PHE A 276 4.40 -4.54 -16.88
C PHE A 276 4.59 -5.09 -15.46
N VAL A 277 3.57 -4.93 -14.63
CA VAL A 277 3.49 -5.49 -13.29
C VAL A 277 2.24 -6.36 -13.22
N THR A 278 2.41 -7.58 -12.70
CA THR A 278 1.31 -8.49 -12.39
C THR A 278 0.91 -8.29 -10.93
N PHE A 279 -0.39 -8.20 -10.65
CA PHE A 279 -0.96 -8.03 -9.31
C PHE A 279 -2.26 -8.81 -9.19
N SER A 280 -2.59 -9.21 -7.98
CA SER A 280 -3.82 -9.90 -7.58
C SER A 280 -4.73 -8.96 -6.80
#